data_e8562ec0787800f1653bc5d34b795508
#
_entry.id   e8562ec0787800f1653bc5d34b795508
#
_cell.length_a   1.000
_cell.length_b   1.000
_cell.length_c   1.000
_cell.angle_alpha   90.00
_cell.angle_beta   90.00
_cell.angle_gamma   90.00
#
_symmetry.space_group_name_H-M   'P 1'
#
loop_
_entity.id
_entity.type
_entity.pdbx_description
1 polymer ?
#
loop_
_entity_poly.entity_id
_entity_poly.type
_entity_poly.pdbx_seq_one_letter_code
_entity_poly.pdbx_strand_id
1 'polypeptide(L)'
;GITVINDAYNANPDSMCASIALLCSMKVEGRRFAVLGDMGELGDFTQEGHEKAGSFVASSSLDCLLCVGELSRFIAQAAIRDGYPEQQVHQVPSREAALAYLKEHMTQGDAVLVKASHSMELDRIAKGLLN
;
A
#
# COMPACT_ATOMS: atom_id res chain seq x y z
N GLY A 1 -4.66 11.87 16.35
CA GLY A 1 -3.79 10.82 15.98
C GLY A 1 -3.86 10.47 14.50
N ILE A 2 -3.28 9.34 14.16
CA ILE A 2 -3.31 8.79 12.81
C ILE A 2 -4.37 7.70 12.72
N THR A 3 -4.87 7.44 11.51
CA THR A 3 -5.81 6.36 11.25
C THR A 3 -5.06 5.22 10.56
N VAL A 4 -5.19 4.02 11.08
CA VAL A 4 -4.52 2.83 10.52
C VAL A 4 -5.59 1.83 10.09
N ILE A 5 -5.59 1.48 8.80
CA ILE A 5 -6.45 0.42 8.26
C ILE A 5 -5.55 -0.80 8.08
N ASN A 6 -5.71 -1.77 8.98
CA ASN A 6 -4.93 -3.00 8.94
C ASN A 6 -5.70 -4.08 8.21
N ASP A 7 -5.36 -4.31 6.94
CA ASP A 7 -5.98 -5.30 6.10
C ASP A 7 -4.91 -6.26 5.54
N ALA A 8 -4.07 -6.76 6.45
CA ALA A 8 -2.87 -7.53 6.10
C ALA A 8 -3.06 -9.04 6.19
N TYR A 9 -4.30 -9.53 6.10
CA TYR A 9 -4.58 -10.96 6.24
C TYR A 9 -4.67 -11.69 4.91
N ASN A 10 -5.18 -11.01 3.89
CA ASN A 10 -5.32 -11.61 2.56
C ASN A 10 -5.43 -10.50 1.54
N ALA A 11 -4.85 -10.73 0.38
CA ALA A 11 -4.87 -9.74 -0.68
C ALA A 11 -5.00 -10.43 -2.03
N ASN A 12 -5.93 -9.94 -2.83
CA ASN A 12 -6.05 -10.26 -4.24
C ASN A 12 -6.28 -8.94 -4.99
N PRO A 13 -6.18 -8.93 -6.33
CA PRO A 13 -6.27 -7.67 -7.07
C PRO A 13 -7.55 -6.87 -6.79
N ASP A 14 -8.70 -7.54 -6.73
CA ASP A 14 -9.97 -6.86 -6.49
C ASP A 14 -10.06 -6.30 -5.08
N SER A 15 -9.68 -7.08 -4.07
CA SER A 15 -9.74 -6.61 -2.69
C SER A 15 -8.74 -5.49 -2.43
N MET A 16 -7.59 -5.52 -3.12
CA MET A 16 -6.60 -4.46 -3.00
C MET A 16 -7.15 -3.14 -3.56
N CYS A 17 -7.75 -3.18 -4.73
CA CYS A 17 -8.40 -2.01 -5.32
C CYS A 17 -9.54 -1.49 -4.43
N ALA A 18 -10.35 -2.40 -3.88
CA ALA A 18 -11.45 -2.02 -3.00
C ALA A 18 -10.96 -1.32 -1.73
N SER A 19 -9.85 -1.80 -1.14
CA SER A 19 -9.29 -1.19 0.07
C SER A 19 -8.70 0.19 -0.21
N ILE A 20 -8.05 0.35 -1.36
CA ILE A 20 -7.54 1.66 -1.79
C ILE A 20 -8.71 2.63 -2.00
N ALA A 21 -9.78 2.17 -2.65
CA ALA A 21 -10.97 2.98 -2.86
C ALA A 21 -11.61 3.40 -1.53
N LEU A 22 -11.67 2.47 -0.57
CA LEU A 22 -12.20 2.76 0.76
C LEU A 22 -11.38 3.88 1.44
N LEU A 23 -10.05 3.74 1.44
CA LEU A 23 -9.19 4.77 2.02
C LEU A 23 -9.43 6.13 1.37
N CYS A 24 -9.52 6.16 0.05
CA CYS A 24 -9.71 7.40 -0.69
C CYS A 24 -11.12 8.00 -0.52
N SER A 25 -12.10 7.19 -0.11
CA SER A 25 -13.46 7.67 0.17
C SER A 25 -13.63 8.20 1.60
N MET A 26 -12.71 7.87 2.50
CA MET A 26 -12.78 8.31 3.89
C MET A 26 -12.44 9.79 4.01
N LYS A 27 -13.04 10.46 4.99
CA LYS A 27 -12.65 11.83 5.31
C LYS A 27 -11.33 11.78 6.08
N VAL A 28 -10.28 12.27 5.45
CA VAL A 28 -8.94 12.31 6.04
C VAL A 28 -8.45 13.75 6.01
N GLU A 29 -8.08 14.29 7.16
CA GLU A 29 -7.62 15.67 7.26
C GLU A 29 -6.22 15.86 6.69
N GLY A 30 -5.36 14.86 6.83
CA GLY A 30 -4.00 14.86 6.33
C GLY A 30 -3.87 14.10 5.02
N ARG A 31 -2.75 13.39 4.90
CA ARG A 31 -2.40 12.64 3.70
C ARG A 31 -2.84 11.18 3.81
N ARG A 32 -3.02 10.55 2.65
CA ARG A 32 -3.36 9.13 2.55
C ARG A 32 -2.15 8.36 2.08
N PHE A 33 -1.69 7.44 2.92
CA PHE A 33 -0.58 6.52 2.64
C PHE A 33 -1.12 5.13 2.40
N ALA A 34 -0.48 4.37 1.53
CA ALA A 34 -0.75 2.93 1.41
C ALA A 34 0.57 2.17 1.42
N VAL A 35 0.62 1.10 2.20
CA VAL A 35 1.70 0.12 2.20
C VAL A 35 1.14 -1.14 1.59
N LEU A 36 1.58 -1.46 0.39
CA LEU A 36 1.10 -2.62 -0.35
C LEU A 36 2.23 -3.63 -0.52
N GLY A 37 1.94 -4.87 -0.18
CA GLY A 37 2.89 -5.96 -0.32
C GLY A 37 2.44 -6.96 -1.37
N ASP A 38 3.19 -8.05 -1.46
CA ASP A 38 2.94 -9.09 -2.46
C ASP A 38 1.60 -9.75 -2.24
N MET A 39 0.92 -10.04 -3.36
CA MET A 39 -0.27 -10.88 -3.39
C MET A 39 0.13 -12.29 -3.77
N GLY A 40 -0.28 -13.27 -2.96
CA GLY A 40 0.03 -14.67 -3.21
C GLY A 40 -1.02 -15.38 -4.04
N GLU A 41 -0.67 -16.57 -4.50
CA GLU A 41 -1.59 -17.54 -5.13
C GLU A 41 -2.29 -17.03 -6.40
N LEU A 42 -1.65 -16.13 -7.15
CA LEU A 42 -2.22 -15.63 -8.41
C LEU A 42 -1.78 -16.46 -9.63
N GLY A 43 -0.79 -17.36 -9.47
CA GLY A 43 -0.32 -18.19 -10.56
C GLY A 43 0.15 -17.37 -11.76
N ASP A 44 -0.38 -17.69 -12.94
CA ASP A 44 -0.02 -16.98 -14.18
C ASP A 44 -0.47 -15.53 -14.21
N PHE A 45 -1.35 -15.13 -13.30
CA PHE A 45 -1.85 -13.76 -13.21
C PHE A 45 -1.09 -12.89 -12.20
N THR A 46 0.06 -13.38 -11.71
CA THR A 46 0.83 -12.68 -10.66
C THR A 46 1.21 -11.27 -11.09
N GLN A 47 1.87 -11.11 -12.23
CA GLN A 47 2.27 -9.79 -12.69
C GLN A 47 1.06 -8.93 -13.03
N GLU A 48 0.13 -9.46 -13.80
CA GLU A 48 -1.07 -8.74 -14.22
C GLU A 48 -1.91 -8.26 -13.05
N GLY A 49 -2.07 -9.11 -12.02
CA GLY A 49 -2.82 -8.75 -10.81
C GLY A 49 -2.17 -7.63 -10.04
N HIS A 50 -0.85 -7.65 -9.90
CA HIS A 50 -0.13 -6.58 -9.23
C HIS A 50 -0.20 -5.28 -10.05
N GLU A 51 -0.10 -5.38 -11.37
CA GLU A 51 -0.24 -4.20 -12.25
C GLU A 51 -1.63 -3.58 -12.15
N LYS A 52 -2.66 -4.39 -11.99
CA LYS A 52 -4.02 -3.89 -11.81
C LYS A 52 -4.12 -2.98 -10.58
N ALA A 53 -3.50 -3.38 -9.48
CA ALA A 53 -3.48 -2.56 -8.26
C ALA A 53 -2.73 -1.25 -8.50
N GLY A 54 -1.60 -1.30 -9.20
CA GLY A 54 -0.82 -0.11 -9.53
C GLY A 54 -1.58 0.87 -10.41
N SER A 55 -2.26 0.35 -11.43
CA SER A 55 -3.08 1.18 -12.31
C SER A 55 -4.20 1.86 -11.54
N PHE A 56 -4.79 1.16 -10.58
CA PHE A 56 -5.82 1.74 -9.73
C PHE A 56 -5.26 2.87 -8.85
N VAL A 57 -4.07 2.67 -8.30
CA VAL A 57 -3.39 3.74 -7.53
C VAL A 57 -3.21 4.99 -8.37
N ALA A 58 -2.82 4.83 -9.64
CA ALA A 58 -2.61 5.96 -10.53
C ALA A 58 -3.84 6.83 -10.72
N SER A 59 -5.03 6.24 -10.63
CA SER A 59 -6.31 6.97 -10.77
C SER A 59 -6.90 7.41 -9.43
N SER A 60 -6.22 7.12 -8.31
CA SER A 60 -6.72 7.40 -6.97
C SER A 60 -6.19 8.72 -6.42
N SER A 61 -6.72 9.13 -5.27
CA SER A 61 -6.24 10.30 -4.54
C SER A 61 -5.20 9.95 -3.46
N LEU A 62 -4.53 8.81 -3.62
CA LEU A 62 -3.48 8.40 -2.70
C LEU A 62 -2.29 9.36 -2.78
N ASP A 63 -1.75 9.76 -1.63
CA ASP A 63 -0.64 10.72 -1.58
C ASP A 63 0.74 10.07 -1.56
N CYS A 64 0.83 8.84 -1.05
CA CYS A 64 2.11 8.15 -0.94
C CYS A 64 1.89 6.64 -1.03
N LEU A 65 2.68 5.99 -1.87
CA LEU A 65 2.64 4.54 -2.06
C LEU A 65 3.98 3.93 -1.64
N LEU A 66 3.93 3.03 -0.66
CA LEU A 66 5.07 2.20 -0.29
C LEU A 66 4.80 0.78 -0.77
N CYS A 67 5.76 0.19 -1.46
CA CYS A 67 5.69 -1.18 -1.95
C CYS A 67 6.73 -2.03 -1.23
N VAL A 68 6.28 -3.11 -0.59
CA VAL A 68 7.12 -4.02 0.18
C VAL A 68 7.10 -5.39 -0.47
N GLY A 69 8.26 -5.94 -0.76
CA GLY A 69 8.36 -7.26 -1.35
C GLY A 69 8.74 -7.22 -2.81
N GLU A 70 9.09 -8.39 -3.34
CA GLU A 70 9.62 -8.51 -4.69
C GLU A 70 8.55 -8.31 -5.76
N LEU A 71 7.37 -8.89 -5.56
CA LEU A 71 6.28 -8.81 -6.54
C LEU A 71 5.60 -7.45 -6.55
N SER A 72 5.62 -6.75 -5.43
CA SER A 72 5.02 -5.42 -5.35
C SER A 72 5.71 -4.38 -6.24
N ARG A 73 6.89 -4.71 -6.78
CA ARG A 73 7.54 -3.84 -7.78
C ARG A 73 6.64 -3.64 -9.00
N PHE A 74 5.82 -4.63 -9.34
CA PHE A 74 4.89 -4.50 -10.46
C PHE A 74 3.78 -3.49 -10.16
N ILE A 75 3.39 -3.38 -8.87
CA ILE A 75 2.44 -2.33 -8.44
C ILE A 75 3.07 -0.96 -8.68
N ALA A 76 4.29 -0.78 -8.19
CA ALA A 76 5.01 0.49 -8.33
C ALA A 76 5.21 0.88 -9.80
N GLN A 77 5.65 -0.07 -10.62
CA GLN A 77 5.91 0.17 -12.04
C GLN A 77 4.62 0.56 -12.78
N ALA A 78 3.52 -0.14 -12.52
CA ALA A 78 2.26 0.14 -13.19
C ALA A 78 1.69 1.50 -12.75
N ALA A 79 1.82 1.84 -11.47
CA ALA A 79 1.37 3.14 -10.98
C ALA A 79 2.11 4.27 -11.70
N ILE A 80 3.43 4.19 -11.79
CA ILE A 80 4.25 5.20 -12.47
C ILE A 80 3.92 5.24 -13.96
N ARG A 81 3.84 4.07 -14.60
CA ARG A 81 3.49 3.96 -16.02
C ARG A 81 2.18 4.69 -16.34
N ASP A 82 1.20 4.56 -15.46
CA ASP A 82 -0.14 5.11 -15.70
C ASP A 82 -0.31 6.51 -15.12
N GLY A 83 0.78 7.18 -14.75
CA GLY A 83 0.79 8.60 -14.44
C GLY A 83 0.89 8.99 -12.96
N TYR A 84 1.02 8.03 -12.06
CA TYR A 84 1.22 8.36 -10.65
C TYR A 84 2.60 8.98 -10.46
N PRO A 85 2.73 10.08 -9.70
CA PRO A 85 4.03 10.74 -9.54
C PRO A 85 5.09 9.82 -8.97
N GLU A 86 6.20 9.69 -9.67
CA GLU A 86 7.29 8.78 -9.28
C GLU A 86 7.84 9.11 -7.89
N GLN A 87 7.93 10.38 -7.53
CA GLN A 87 8.44 10.78 -6.23
C GLN A 87 7.53 10.42 -5.08
N GLN A 88 6.30 10.02 -5.34
CA GLN A 88 5.36 9.53 -4.33
C GLN A 88 5.39 8.01 -4.18
N VAL A 89 6.23 7.32 -4.94
CA VAL A 89 6.35 5.86 -4.91
C VAL A 89 7.68 5.48 -4.27
N HIS A 90 7.61 4.61 -3.25
CA HIS A 90 8.80 4.14 -2.54
C HIS A 90 8.78 2.62 -2.47
N GLN A 91 9.75 1.99 -3.11
CA GLN A 91 9.97 0.55 -2.98
C GLN A 91 10.92 0.35 -1.81
N VAL A 92 10.46 -0.32 -0.77
CA VAL A 92 11.24 -0.52 0.45
C VAL A 92 11.60 -2.00 0.62
N PRO A 93 12.78 -2.29 1.19
CA PRO A 93 13.29 -3.66 1.22
C PRO A 93 12.61 -4.57 2.25
N SER A 94 11.92 -3.99 3.22
CA SER A 94 11.34 -4.77 4.33
C SER A 94 10.18 -4.03 4.97
N ARG A 95 9.37 -4.78 5.74
CA ARG A 95 8.32 -4.17 6.54
C ARG A 95 8.90 -3.25 7.62
N GLU A 96 10.08 -3.56 8.13
CA GLU A 96 10.77 -2.71 9.11
C GLU A 96 11.14 -1.37 8.50
N ALA A 97 11.62 -1.36 7.25
CA ALA A 97 11.93 -0.13 6.54
C ALA A 97 10.65 0.68 6.26
N ALA A 98 9.55 0.00 5.93
CA ALA A 98 8.26 0.66 5.72
C ALA A 98 7.77 1.34 6.99
N LEU A 99 7.85 0.63 8.12
CA LEU A 99 7.44 1.18 9.42
C LEU A 99 8.29 2.40 9.78
N ALA A 100 9.60 2.32 9.58
CA ALA A 100 10.50 3.43 9.86
C ALA A 100 10.15 4.66 9.01
N TYR A 101 9.86 4.45 7.73
CA TYR A 101 9.46 5.52 6.83
C TYR A 101 8.17 6.20 7.31
N LEU A 102 7.17 5.39 7.69
CA LEU A 102 5.89 5.93 8.14
C LEU A 102 6.04 6.72 9.44
N LYS A 103 6.83 6.22 10.38
CA LYS A 103 7.08 6.92 11.65
C LYS A 103 7.76 8.28 11.43
N GLU A 104 8.63 8.35 10.41
CA GLU A 104 9.34 9.58 10.09
C GLU A 104 8.45 10.60 9.37
N HIS A 105 7.52 10.15 8.53
CA HIS A 105 6.80 11.02 7.60
C HIS A 105 5.33 11.26 7.97
N MET A 106 4.69 10.34 8.69
CA MET A 106 3.28 10.52 9.07
C MET A 106 3.14 11.50 10.21
N THR A 107 2.11 12.31 10.13
CA THR A 107 1.75 13.29 11.16
C THR A 107 0.28 13.14 11.54
N GLN A 108 -0.13 13.84 12.58
CA GLN A 108 -1.52 13.84 13.04
C GLN A 108 -2.46 14.18 11.89
N GLY A 109 -3.53 13.42 11.76
CA GLY A 109 -4.53 13.61 10.71
C GLY A 109 -4.31 12.72 9.49
N ASP A 110 -3.15 12.10 9.36
CA ASP A 110 -2.86 11.20 8.25
C ASP A 110 -3.53 9.84 8.43
N ALA A 111 -3.74 9.15 7.32
CA ALA A 111 -4.26 7.77 7.32
C ALA A 111 -3.34 6.87 6.51
N VAL A 112 -3.26 5.60 6.89
CA VAL A 112 -2.48 4.59 6.19
C VAL A 112 -3.27 3.29 6.05
N LEU A 113 -3.25 2.73 4.85
CA LEU A 113 -3.73 1.38 4.56
C LEU A 113 -2.52 0.44 4.53
N VAL A 114 -2.61 -0.69 5.22
CA VAL A 114 -1.58 -1.73 5.16
C VAL A 114 -2.23 -3.00 4.62
N LYS A 115 -1.80 -3.46 3.45
CA LYS A 115 -2.42 -4.62 2.78
C LYS A 115 -1.42 -5.45 2.00
N ALA A 116 -1.47 -6.76 2.23
CA ALA A 116 -0.65 -7.76 1.54
C ALA A 116 -1.19 -9.15 1.83
N SER A 117 -0.60 -10.18 1.23
CA SER A 117 -0.91 -11.55 1.62
C SER A 117 -0.43 -11.79 3.05
N HIS A 118 -1.11 -12.70 3.75
CA HIS A 118 -0.84 -13.00 5.16
C HIS A 118 0.62 -13.37 5.43
N SER A 119 1.25 -14.09 4.51
CA SER A 119 2.64 -14.51 4.65
C SER A 119 3.64 -13.37 4.75
N MET A 120 3.27 -12.18 4.31
CA MET A 120 4.13 -10.98 4.41
C MET A 120 4.20 -10.42 5.83
N GLU A 121 3.27 -10.78 6.69
CA GLU A 121 3.16 -10.30 8.07
C GLU A 121 3.21 -8.77 8.19
N LEU A 122 2.58 -8.07 7.24
CA LEU A 122 2.55 -6.60 7.28
C LEU A 122 1.70 -6.04 8.42
N ASP A 123 0.90 -6.87 9.08
CA ASP A 123 0.19 -6.48 10.30
C ASP A 123 1.14 -5.94 11.37
N ARG A 124 2.41 -6.33 11.33
CA ARG A 124 3.44 -5.79 12.23
C ARG A 124 3.67 -4.29 12.01
N ILE A 125 3.45 -3.79 10.79
CA ILE A 125 3.55 -2.35 10.50
C ILE A 125 2.43 -1.63 11.25
N ALA A 126 1.20 -2.11 11.11
CA ALA A 126 0.05 -1.52 11.78
C ALA A 126 0.24 -1.50 13.30
N LYS A 127 0.69 -2.62 13.87
CA LYS A 127 0.94 -2.73 15.31
C LYS A 127 2.04 -1.76 15.76
N GLY A 128 3.10 -1.62 14.96
CA GLY A 128 4.20 -0.72 15.27
C GLY A 128 3.79 0.75 15.28
N LEU A 129 2.85 1.12 14.42
CA LEU A 129 2.35 2.50 14.34
C LEU A 129 1.45 2.85 15.54
N LEU A 130 0.79 1.85 16.12
CA LEU A 130 -0.14 2.07 17.24
C LEU A 130 0.55 2.02 18.62
N ASN A 131 1.82 1.69 18.65
CA ASN A 131 2.59 1.61 19.91
C ASN A 131 3.41 2.86 20.18
#